data_6bb9ed5d7630ea7247e7d51a3ea5be7e
#
_entry.id   6bb9ed5d7630ea7247e7d51a3ea5be7e
#
_cell.length_a   1.000
_cell.length_b   1.000
_cell.length_c   1.000
_cell.angle_alpha   90.00
_cell.angle_beta   90.00
_cell.angle_gamma   90.00
#
_symmetry.space_group_name_H-M   'P 1'
#
loop_
_entity.id
_entity.type
_entity.pdbx_description
1 polymer ?
#
loop_
_entity_poly.entity_id
_entity_poly.type
_entity_poly.pdbx_seq_one_letter_code
_entity_poly.pdbx_strand_id
1 'polypeptide(L)'
;ESRGLGDVYKRQSVYGMENSTVQWCLAAQALRDTPSKDKPHGFGGNWGGHYASYHHNMIAHCESRVPRLGPRPTTLALTECVDIRNNVFYNWAGEGCYGGEDQHVNLVNNYYKPGPATDKASSKVQYRIAKIGIYTQEYVQKNPSFAPYAQKWGTFYIDGNVMEGNSGVTVDNWTNGVYAQQTNDDKVDNMWTRAAQAGLKLSKPLDYGTVTTHTAEVAYNKVMKYVGCCDYRDKVDNLVIKDVKNRGASYTASGLSLIHISEPTRLLS
;
A
#
# COMPACT_ATOMS: atom_id res chain seq x y z
N GLU A 1 13.29 21.19 3.48
CA GLU A 1 12.20 20.71 2.62
C GLU A 1 12.70 19.55 1.77
N SER A 2 12.20 18.39 2.03
CA SER A 2 12.58 17.21 1.28
C SER A 2 11.53 16.91 0.24
N ARG A 3 11.68 17.48 -0.92
CA ARG A 3 10.86 17.14 -2.07
C ARG A 3 11.49 15.96 -2.82
N GLY A 4 10.69 14.93 -3.05
CA GLY A 4 10.94 13.96 -4.11
C GLY A 4 12.00 12.90 -3.91
N LEU A 5 12.72 12.88 -2.83
CA LEU A 5 13.56 11.74 -2.51
C LEU A 5 12.70 10.66 -1.88
N GLY A 6 12.25 9.72 -2.69
CA GLY A 6 11.42 8.60 -2.32
C GLY A 6 12.07 7.67 -1.31
N ASP A 7 12.56 8.23 -0.22
CA ASP A 7 13.09 7.43 0.85
C ASP A 7 11.95 6.85 1.69
N VAL A 8 12.02 5.57 1.90
CA VAL A 8 11.12 4.78 2.73
C VAL A 8 10.86 5.43 4.10
N TYR A 9 11.80 6.18 4.61
CA TYR A 9 11.69 6.85 5.92
C TYR A 9 10.65 7.98 5.98
N LYS A 10 10.25 8.54 4.86
CA LYS A 10 9.38 9.72 4.83
C LYS A 10 7.91 9.41 4.63
N ARG A 11 7.57 8.17 4.31
CA ARG A 11 6.20 7.68 4.07
C ARG A 11 5.83 6.55 5.02
N GLN A 12 6.48 6.48 6.17
CA GLN A 12 6.25 5.45 7.17
C GLN A 12 5.56 6.05 8.38
N SER A 13 4.66 5.27 8.96
CA SER A 13 4.27 5.49 10.33
C SER A 13 5.51 5.45 11.22
N VAL A 14 5.66 6.45 12.06
CA VAL A 14 6.78 6.53 12.99
C VAL A 14 6.51 5.66 14.21
N TYR A 15 7.60 5.34 14.89
CA TYR A 15 7.58 4.63 16.15
C TYR A 15 6.61 5.26 17.18
N GLY A 16 5.77 4.44 17.79
CA GLY A 16 4.83 4.89 18.82
C GLY A 16 3.71 5.80 18.31
N MET A 17 3.46 5.81 17.00
CA MET A 17 2.36 6.61 16.44
C MET A 17 1.01 6.04 16.88
N GLU A 18 0.19 6.89 17.48
CA GLU A 18 -1.16 6.56 17.93
C GLU A 18 -2.17 7.59 17.43
N ASN A 19 -3.42 7.19 17.29
CA ASN A 19 -4.56 8.06 16.97
C ASN A 19 -4.29 9.01 15.79
N SER A 20 -3.68 8.49 14.75
CA SER A 20 -3.19 9.29 13.63
C SER A 20 -4.05 9.10 12.39
N THR A 21 -4.24 10.18 11.64
CA THR A 21 -4.96 10.15 10.37
C THR A 21 -4.08 10.71 9.25
N VAL A 22 -4.00 9.95 8.16
CA VAL A 22 -3.40 10.39 6.89
C VAL A 22 -4.48 10.37 5.83
N GLN A 23 -4.80 11.51 5.27
CA GLN A 23 -5.89 11.65 4.31
C GLN A 23 -5.54 12.60 3.16
N TRP A 24 -6.13 12.36 2.01
CA TRP A 24 -6.02 13.17 0.81
C TRP A 24 -4.58 13.39 0.32
N CYS A 25 -3.68 12.47 0.65
CA CYS A 25 -2.28 12.56 0.27
C CYS A 25 -2.03 11.83 -1.06
N LEU A 26 -1.26 12.47 -1.95
CA LEU A 26 -0.74 11.87 -3.17
C LEU A 26 0.70 11.40 -2.93
N ALA A 27 0.94 10.09 -3.02
CA ALA A 27 2.25 9.48 -3.00
C ALA A 27 2.49 8.74 -4.31
N ALA A 28 3.44 9.22 -5.12
CA ALA A 28 3.64 8.65 -6.44
C ALA A 28 5.10 8.62 -6.85
N GLN A 29 5.39 7.83 -7.90
CA GLN A 29 6.66 7.82 -8.63
C GLN A 29 7.88 7.61 -7.72
N ALA A 30 7.80 6.64 -6.81
CA ALA A 30 8.93 6.32 -5.94
C ALA A 30 10.12 5.81 -6.76
N LEU A 31 11.29 6.42 -6.55
CA LEU A 31 12.51 6.05 -7.29
C LEU A 31 12.96 4.64 -6.92
N ARG A 32 13.09 3.77 -7.93
CA ARG A 32 13.58 2.41 -7.77
C ARG A 32 15.09 2.36 -7.72
N ASP A 33 15.72 2.92 -8.71
CA ASP A 33 17.17 2.86 -8.90
C ASP A 33 17.77 4.24 -8.60
N THR A 34 18.49 4.34 -7.49
CA THR A 34 19.16 5.58 -7.08
C THR A 34 20.64 5.30 -6.85
N PRO A 35 21.57 6.20 -7.27
CA PRO A 35 23.00 6.00 -7.09
C PRO A 35 23.42 5.85 -5.62
N SER A 36 22.61 6.29 -4.68
CA SER A 36 22.91 6.27 -3.26
C SER A 36 22.46 4.99 -2.54
N LYS A 37 21.91 4.02 -3.26
CA LYS A 37 21.37 2.79 -2.66
C LYS A 37 21.90 1.55 -3.38
N ASP A 38 22.39 0.60 -2.60
CA ASP A 38 22.92 -0.67 -3.10
C ASP A 38 21.85 -1.64 -3.63
N LYS A 39 20.60 -1.39 -3.33
CA LYS A 39 19.47 -2.25 -3.71
C LYS A 39 18.32 -1.41 -4.29
N PRO A 40 17.60 -1.96 -5.26
CA PRO A 40 16.39 -1.33 -5.79
C PRO A 40 15.38 -1.00 -4.69
N HIS A 41 14.73 0.16 -4.80
CA HIS A 41 13.70 0.64 -3.89
C HIS A 41 12.38 0.87 -4.64
N GLY A 42 11.89 2.09 -4.76
CA GLY A 42 10.65 2.39 -5.46
C GLY A 42 9.41 2.09 -4.64
N PHE A 43 9.48 2.29 -3.32
CA PHE A 43 8.44 1.90 -2.39
C PHE A 43 7.39 2.99 -2.17
N GLY A 44 6.11 2.60 -2.12
CA GLY A 44 4.99 3.48 -1.80
C GLY A 44 5.00 3.94 -0.34
N GLY A 45 4.37 3.21 0.54
CA GLY A 45 4.27 3.58 1.95
C GLY A 45 4.32 2.37 2.89
N ASN A 46 4.78 2.58 4.10
CA ASN A 46 4.65 1.61 5.17
C ASN A 46 3.63 2.16 6.19
N TRP A 47 2.45 1.57 6.20
CA TRP A 47 1.30 2.01 6.98
C TRP A 47 1.09 1.11 8.18
N GLY A 48 1.20 1.68 9.35
CA GLY A 48 1.02 1.03 10.63
C GLY A 48 0.60 2.05 11.68
N GLY A 49 0.65 1.68 12.93
CA GLY A 49 0.30 2.52 14.06
C GLY A 49 -0.83 1.95 14.90
N HIS A 50 -1.01 2.50 16.08
CA HIS A 50 -2.09 2.14 16.98
C HIS A 50 -3.27 3.08 16.78
N TYR A 51 -4.42 2.56 16.33
CA TYR A 51 -5.58 3.34 15.89
C TYR A 51 -5.22 4.38 14.81
N ALA A 52 -4.53 3.91 13.76
CA ALA A 52 -4.17 4.74 12.63
C ALA A 52 -5.18 4.60 11.49
N SER A 53 -5.58 5.72 10.90
CA SER A 53 -6.50 5.77 9.75
C SER A 53 -5.80 6.35 8.51
N TYR A 54 -5.91 5.62 7.41
CA TYR A 54 -5.39 6.02 6.10
C TYR A 54 -6.56 6.02 5.10
N HIS A 55 -7.05 7.19 4.74
CA HIS A 55 -8.22 7.24 3.87
C HIS A 55 -8.16 8.34 2.80
N HIS A 56 -8.79 8.07 1.68
CA HIS A 56 -8.85 9.00 0.54
C HIS A 56 -7.47 9.42 0.02
N ASN A 57 -6.48 8.55 0.16
CA ASN A 57 -5.14 8.77 -0.38
C ASN A 57 -4.99 8.11 -1.75
N MET A 58 -3.95 8.49 -2.48
CA MET A 58 -3.51 7.82 -3.69
C MET A 58 -2.06 7.36 -3.55
N ILE A 59 -1.80 6.08 -3.88
CA ILE A 59 -0.45 5.58 -4.13
C ILE A 59 -0.39 5.15 -5.59
N ALA A 60 0.52 5.74 -6.37
CA ALA A 60 0.63 5.47 -7.80
C ALA A 60 2.08 5.27 -8.23
N HIS A 61 2.30 4.42 -9.24
CA HIS A 61 3.60 4.19 -9.86
C HIS A 61 4.71 3.81 -8.86
N CYS A 62 4.45 2.83 -8.00
CA CYS A 62 5.41 2.34 -7.05
C CYS A 62 5.73 0.87 -7.34
N GLU A 63 6.98 0.47 -7.14
CA GLU A 63 7.43 -0.91 -7.32
C GLU A 63 6.73 -1.83 -6.33
N SER A 64 6.71 -1.45 -5.05
CA SER A 64 6.10 -2.23 -3.99
C SER A 64 5.63 -1.36 -2.82
N ARG A 65 5.10 -1.95 -1.76
CA ARG A 65 4.54 -1.27 -0.59
C ARG A 65 3.37 -0.35 -0.94
N VAL A 66 2.35 -0.93 -1.54
CA VAL A 66 1.16 -0.21 -2.02
C VAL A 66 -0.11 -0.68 -1.28
N PRO A 67 -0.17 -0.44 0.06
CA PRO A 67 0.90 -0.17 1.00
C PRO A 67 1.58 -1.44 1.55
N ARG A 68 2.72 -1.32 2.26
CA ARG A 68 3.20 -2.30 3.22
C ARG A 68 2.44 -2.07 4.53
N LEU A 69 1.82 -3.10 5.04
CA LEU A 69 1.17 -3.07 6.35
C LEU A 69 2.22 -3.35 7.43
N GLY A 70 2.42 -2.45 8.39
CA GLY A 70 3.35 -2.59 9.52
C GLY A 70 3.33 -3.96 10.09
N PRO A 71 3.75 -4.43 11.21
CA PRO A 71 4.31 -3.70 12.34
C PRO A 71 5.79 -3.33 12.17
N ARG A 72 6.25 -2.49 13.09
CA ARG A 72 7.67 -2.21 13.22
C ARG A 72 8.24 -2.87 14.47
N PRO A 73 9.53 -3.28 14.44
CA PRO A 73 10.19 -3.91 15.59
C PRO A 73 10.18 -3.04 16.84
N THR A 74 10.01 -1.75 16.65
CA THR A 74 10.08 -0.73 17.69
C THR A 74 8.72 -0.25 18.18
N THR A 75 7.62 -0.78 17.66
CA THR A 75 6.28 -0.49 18.18
C THR A 75 6.09 -1.35 19.43
N LEU A 76 6.57 -0.87 20.57
CA LEU A 76 6.54 -1.60 21.83
C LEU A 76 5.10 -1.90 22.27
N ALA A 77 4.79 -3.17 22.42
CA ALA A 77 3.67 -3.72 23.21
C ALA A 77 2.25 -3.28 22.84
N LEU A 78 2.05 -2.46 21.81
CA LEU A 78 0.73 -2.08 21.33
C LEU A 78 0.45 -2.84 20.04
N THR A 79 -0.62 -3.61 20.03
CA THR A 79 -1.11 -4.23 18.81
C THR A 79 -1.46 -3.15 17.82
N GLU A 80 -0.86 -3.18 16.64
CA GLU A 80 -1.17 -2.20 15.61
C GLU A 80 -2.58 -2.41 15.05
N CYS A 81 -3.34 -1.33 15.02
CA CYS A 81 -4.73 -1.28 14.59
C CYS A 81 -4.86 -0.25 13.46
N VAL A 82 -5.13 -0.70 12.24
CA VAL A 82 -5.05 0.16 11.06
C VAL A 82 -6.33 0.09 10.24
N ASP A 83 -6.88 1.26 9.95
CA ASP A 83 -8.04 1.43 9.09
C ASP A 83 -7.63 2.03 7.74
N ILE A 84 -7.80 1.26 6.68
CA ILE A 84 -7.42 1.62 5.31
C ILE A 84 -8.65 1.59 4.44
N ARG A 85 -9.22 2.76 4.14
CA ARG A 85 -10.46 2.85 3.37
C ARG A 85 -10.47 3.96 2.34
N ASN A 86 -11.19 3.74 1.27
CA ASN A 86 -11.43 4.74 0.23
C ASN A 86 -10.15 5.30 -0.42
N ASN A 87 -9.05 4.54 -0.41
CA ASN A 87 -7.84 4.92 -1.12
C ASN A 87 -7.86 4.44 -2.57
N VAL A 88 -7.02 5.03 -3.39
CA VAL A 88 -6.76 4.61 -4.77
C VAL A 88 -5.34 4.09 -4.88
N PHE A 89 -5.20 2.87 -5.35
CA PHE A 89 -3.92 2.23 -5.61
C PHE A 89 -3.77 1.99 -7.11
N TYR A 90 -2.74 2.55 -7.70
CA TYR A 90 -2.53 2.52 -9.15
C TYR A 90 -1.15 2.06 -9.54
N ASN A 91 -1.09 1.16 -10.53
CA ASN A 91 0.12 0.79 -11.27
C ASN A 91 1.29 0.34 -10.41
N TRP A 92 1.05 -0.59 -9.49
CA TRP A 92 2.10 -1.29 -8.74
C TRP A 92 2.82 -2.32 -9.62
N ALA A 93 4.11 -2.55 -9.39
CA ALA A 93 4.93 -3.43 -10.24
C ALA A 93 5.23 -4.79 -9.59
N GLY A 94 6.08 -4.82 -8.57
CA GLY A 94 6.52 -6.08 -7.98
C GLY A 94 5.63 -6.61 -6.87
N GLU A 95 5.12 -5.72 -6.04
CA GLU A 95 4.27 -6.05 -4.89
C GLU A 95 3.21 -4.96 -4.69
N GLY A 96 1.96 -5.35 -4.55
CA GLY A 96 0.88 -4.45 -4.15
C GLY A 96 0.84 -4.22 -2.63
N CYS A 97 -0.33 -4.43 -2.03
CA CYS A 97 -0.51 -4.42 -0.59
C CYS A 97 -0.04 -5.75 0.02
N TYR A 98 0.73 -5.68 1.11
CA TYR A 98 1.21 -6.87 1.79
C TYR A 98 1.62 -6.61 3.24
N GLY A 99 1.70 -7.67 4.04
CA GLY A 99 2.17 -7.64 5.42
C GLY A 99 1.08 -7.83 6.45
N GLY A 100 1.11 -7.05 7.52
CA GLY A 100 0.12 -7.09 8.58
C GLY A 100 0.33 -8.19 9.62
N GLU A 101 1.59 -8.57 9.84
CA GLU A 101 2.00 -9.52 10.86
C GLU A 101 1.55 -9.00 12.25
N ASP A 102 0.78 -9.78 12.99
CA ASP A 102 0.17 -9.42 14.29
C ASP A 102 -0.66 -8.12 14.29
N GLN A 103 -1.08 -7.63 13.11
CA GLN A 103 -1.81 -6.38 12.94
C GLN A 103 -3.31 -6.63 12.83
N HIS A 104 -4.13 -5.68 13.26
CA HIS A 104 -5.58 -5.70 13.05
C HIS A 104 -5.96 -4.67 12.00
N VAL A 105 -6.50 -5.11 10.87
CA VAL A 105 -6.61 -4.27 9.67
C VAL A 105 -8.02 -4.26 9.11
N ASN A 106 -8.52 -3.08 8.81
CA ASN A 106 -9.64 -2.88 7.88
C ASN A 106 -9.09 -2.48 6.51
N LEU A 107 -9.49 -3.19 5.46
CA LEU A 107 -9.28 -2.82 4.05
C LEU A 107 -10.66 -2.66 3.39
N VAL A 108 -11.19 -1.46 3.37
CA VAL A 108 -12.60 -1.20 3.04
C VAL A 108 -12.75 -0.22 1.90
N ASN A 109 -13.52 -0.61 0.88
CA ASN A 109 -13.92 0.28 -0.21
C ASN A 109 -12.74 1.03 -0.87
N ASN A 110 -11.56 0.39 -0.98
CA ASN A 110 -10.46 0.94 -1.75
C ASN A 110 -10.62 0.60 -3.23
N TYR A 111 -10.06 1.43 -4.10
CA TYR A 111 -10.08 1.22 -5.53
C TYR A 111 -8.68 0.82 -6.03
N TYR A 112 -8.56 -0.40 -6.52
CA TYR A 112 -7.34 -0.95 -7.10
C TYR A 112 -7.42 -0.89 -8.62
N LYS A 113 -6.50 -0.16 -9.23
CA LYS A 113 -6.44 0.06 -10.67
C LYS A 113 -5.11 -0.43 -11.23
N PRO A 114 -5.04 -1.65 -11.80
CA PRO A 114 -3.86 -2.12 -12.50
C PRO A 114 -3.47 -1.16 -13.63
N GLY A 115 -2.18 -0.95 -13.80
CA GLY A 115 -1.63 -0.14 -14.87
C GLY A 115 -0.56 -0.89 -15.66
N PRO A 116 0.13 -0.24 -16.62
CA PRO A 116 1.07 -0.90 -17.51
C PRO A 116 2.23 -1.64 -16.81
N ALA A 117 2.66 -1.20 -15.61
CA ALA A 117 3.64 -1.92 -14.82
C ALA A 117 3.02 -3.16 -14.14
N THR A 118 1.79 -3.00 -13.63
CA THR A 118 1.05 -4.10 -13.02
C THR A 118 0.76 -5.22 -14.01
N ASP A 119 0.48 -4.89 -15.27
CA ASP A 119 0.22 -5.88 -16.33
C ASP A 119 1.41 -6.81 -16.60
N LYS A 120 2.61 -6.36 -16.27
CA LYS A 120 3.84 -7.16 -16.40
C LYS A 120 4.12 -8.02 -15.17
N ALA A 121 3.40 -7.81 -14.09
CA ALA A 121 3.54 -8.61 -12.89
C ALA A 121 2.90 -9.99 -13.06
N SER A 122 3.24 -10.93 -12.18
CA SER A 122 2.58 -12.25 -12.18
C SER A 122 1.09 -12.11 -11.88
N SER A 123 0.30 -13.07 -12.34
CA SER A 123 -1.16 -13.11 -12.09
C SER A 123 -1.51 -13.07 -10.59
N LYS A 124 -0.61 -13.56 -9.74
CA LYS A 124 -0.75 -13.52 -8.27
C LYS A 124 -0.53 -12.14 -7.68
N VAL A 125 -0.03 -11.18 -8.46
CA VAL A 125 0.21 -9.80 -8.05
C VAL A 125 -0.77 -8.84 -8.70
N GLN A 126 -1.11 -9.08 -9.98
CA GLN A 126 -1.93 -8.18 -10.79
C GLN A 126 -3.29 -7.85 -10.15
N TYR A 127 -3.95 -8.86 -9.60
CA TYR A 127 -5.32 -8.73 -9.10
C TYR A 127 -5.42 -9.04 -7.61
N ARG A 128 -4.34 -8.81 -6.88
CA ARG A 128 -4.27 -9.06 -5.45
C ARG A 128 -4.69 -7.82 -4.65
N ILE A 129 -5.67 -8.00 -3.77
CA ILE A 129 -6.06 -6.99 -2.78
C ILE A 129 -4.97 -6.92 -1.68
N ALA A 130 -4.60 -8.07 -1.11
CA ALA A 130 -3.56 -8.12 -0.08
C ALA A 130 -2.85 -9.48 -0.03
N LYS A 131 -1.58 -9.45 0.34
CA LYS A 131 -0.82 -10.63 0.78
C LYS A 131 -0.58 -10.51 2.28
N ILE A 132 -1.26 -11.34 3.07
CA ILE A 132 -1.11 -11.37 4.53
C ILE A 132 0.23 -11.99 4.88
N GLY A 133 1.01 -11.28 5.69
CA GLY A 133 2.36 -11.66 6.08
C GLY A 133 2.43 -12.42 7.40
N ILE A 134 3.53 -13.15 7.55
CA ILE A 134 3.95 -13.75 8.81
C ILE A 134 5.47 -13.66 8.93
N TYR A 135 5.97 -13.32 10.13
CA TYR A 135 7.40 -13.46 10.42
C TYR A 135 7.68 -14.89 10.86
N THR A 136 8.32 -15.64 9.99
CA THR A 136 8.70 -17.01 10.26
C THR A 136 9.82 -17.08 11.32
N GLN A 137 9.97 -18.22 11.97
CA GLN A 137 11.04 -18.41 12.94
C GLN A 137 12.44 -18.16 12.34
N GLU A 138 12.64 -18.61 11.10
CA GLU A 138 13.91 -18.38 10.39
C GLU A 138 14.17 -16.88 10.14
N TYR A 139 13.14 -16.13 9.75
CA TYR A 139 13.26 -14.67 9.56
C TYR A 139 13.65 -13.98 10.87
N VAL A 140 13.00 -14.35 11.96
CA VAL A 140 13.24 -13.76 13.28
C VAL A 140 14.62 -14.10 13.82
N GLN A 141 15.15 -15.30 13.57
CA GLN A 141 16.53 -15.64 13.91
C GLN A 141 17.56 -14.72 13.25
N LYS A 142 17.30 -14.33 11.99
CA LYS A 142 18.13 -13.38 11.24
C LYS A 142 17.86 -11.92 11.61
N ASN A 143 16.70 -11.64 12.18
CA ASN A 143 16.23 -10.28 12.51
C ASN A 143 15.59 -10.27 13.91
N PRO A 144 16.38 -10.34 14.99
CA PRO A 144 15.87 -10.56 16.36
C PRO A 144 14.91 -9.46 16.86
N SER A 145 14.99 -8.26 16.31
CA SER A 145 14.06 -7.16 16.64
C SER A 145 12.59 -7.46 16.32
N PHE A 146 12.32 -8.43 15.45
CA PHE A 146 10.97 -8.88 15.12
C PHE A 146 10.47 -10.04 15.98
N ALA A 147 11.24 -10.48 16.99
CA ALA A 147 10.84 -11.58 17.87
C ALA A 147 9.44 -11.44 18.49
N PRO A 148 8.97 -10.26 18.90
CA PRO A 148 7.61 -10.11 19.45
C PRO A 148 6.49 -10.49 18.48
N TYR A 149 6.76 -10.49 17.17
CA TYR A 149 5.79 -10.77 16.10
C TYR A 149 5.96 -12.16 15.48
N ALA A 150 6.90 -12.97 16.02
CA ALA A 150 7.22 -14.27 15.46
C ALA A 150 5.99 -15.19 15.42
N GLN A 151 5.76 -15.82 14.28
CA GLN A 151 4.68 -16.79 14.06
C GLN A 151 3.26 -16.26 14.34
N LYS A 152 3.06 -14.93 14.30
CA LYS A 152 1.78 -14.31 14.53
C LYS A 152 1.17 -13.80 13.22
N TRP A 153 -0.06 -14.20 12.98
CA TRP A 153 -0.89 -13.67 11.92
C TRP A 153 -1.68 -12.45 12.42
N GLY A 154 -1.90 -11.48 11.55
CA GLY A 154 -2.87 -10.43 11.81
C GLY A 154 -4.30 -10.89 11.54
N THR A 155 -5.28 -10.04 11.87
CA THR A 155 -6.69 -10.24 11.53
C THR A 155 -7.19 -9.13 10.63
N PHE A 156 -8.07 -9.48 9.70
CA PHE A 156 -8.43 -8.58 8.60
C PHE A 156 -9.95 -8.56 8.37
N TYR A 157 -10.50 -7.38 8.25
CA TYR A 157 -11.76 -7.14 7.59
C TYR A 157 -11.49 -6.58 6.20
N ILE A 158 -11.87 -7.31 5.15
CA ILE A 158 -11.61 -6.93 3.75
C ILE A 158 -12.90 -7.04 2.97
N ASP A 159 -13.47 -5.90 2.59
CA ASP A 159 -14.76 -5.85 1.91
C ASP A 159 -14.96 -4.58 1.08
N GLY A 160 -15.80 -4.69 0.06
CA GLY A 160 -16.20 -3.55 -0.77
C GLY A 160 -15.08 -2.96 -1.64
N ASN A 161 -13.91 -3.59 -1.70
CA ASN A 161 -12.83 -3.11 -2.57
C ASN A 161 -13.11 -3.46 -4.02
N VAL A 162 -12.87 -2.52 -4.91
CA VAL A 162 -12.98 -2.71 -6.35
C VAL A 162 -11.62 -3.00 -6.96
N MET A 163 -11.53 -4.06 -7.74
CA MET A 163 -10.37 -4.39 -8.58
C MET A 163 -10.75 -4.15 -10.04
N GLU A 164 -10.29 -3.04 -10.62
CA GLU A 164 -10.55 -2.73 -12.02
C GLU A 164 -9.98 -3.83 -12.93
N GLY A 165 -10.80 -4.32 -13.84
CA GLY A 165 -10.42 -5.39 -14.77
C GLY A 165 -10.59 -6.81 -14.23
N ASN A 166 -11.05 -6.98 -12.97
CA ASN A 166 -11.34 -8.32 -12.42
C ASN A 166 -12.60 -8.29 -11.52
N SER A 167 -13.73 -8.59 -12.12
CA SER A 167 -15.02 -8.63 -11.42
C SER A 167 -15.10 -9.72 -10.36
N GLY A 168 -14.42 -10.85 -10.56
CA GLY A 168 -14.39 -11.92 -9.57
C GLY A 168 -13.75 -11.49 -8.24
N VAL A 169 -12.65 -10.74 -8.31
CA VAL A 169 -12.01 -10.14 -7.12
C VAL A 169 -12.90 -9.07 -6.49
N THR A 170 -13.58 -8.27 -7.30
CA THR A 170 -14.49 -7.22 -6.82
C THR A 170 -15.68 -7.81 -6.07
N VAL A 171 -16.26 -8.88 -6.59
CA VAL A 171 -17.44 -9.53 -5.97
C VAL A 171 -17.07 -10.28 -4.68
N ASP A 172 -15.92 -10.92 -4.65
CA ASP A 172 -15.42 -11.63 -3.46
C ASP A 172 -13.95 -11.31 -3.26
N ASN A 173 -13.71 -10.23 -2.54
CA ASN A 173 -12.36 -9.75 -2.25
C ASN A 173 -11.54 -10.80 -1.52
N TRP A 174 -12.16 -11.49 -0.56
CA TRP A 174 -11.45 -12.43 0.29
C TRP A 174 -11.01 -13.68 -0.47
N THR A 175 -11.95 -14.36 -1.11
CA THR A 175 -11.65 -15.63 -1.78
C THR A 175 -10.74 -15.46 -3.00
N ASN A 176 -10.93 -14.38 -3.75
CA ASN A 176 -10.25 -14.19 -5.03
C ASN A 176 -9.08 -13.20 -4.98
N GLY A 177 -9.02 -12.34 -3.96
CA GLY A 177 -8.04 -11.25 -3.89
C GLY A 177 -7.05 -11.33 -2.72
N VAL A 178 -7.25 -12.23 -1.74
CA VAL A 178 -6.37 -12.34 -0.58
C VAL A 178 -5.48 -13.58 -0.69
N TYR A 179 -4.20 -13.36 -0.46
CA TYR A 179 -3.17 -14.39 -0.42
C TYR A 179 -2.45 -14.38 0.92
N ALA A 180 -1.76 -15.45 1.27
CA ALA A 180 -0.97 -15.52 2.48
C ALA A 180 0.48 -15.89 2.17
N GLN A 181 1.38 -15.26 2.87
CA GLN A 181 2.80 -15.58 2.82
C GLN A 181 3.03 -16.92 3.54
N GLN A 182 3.76 -17.82 2.90
CA GLN A 182 4.03 -19.15 3.47
C GLN A 182 5.50 -19.33 3.89
N THR A 183 6.38 -18.54 3.28
CA THR A 183 7.83 -18.66 3.48
C THR A 183 8.48 -17.29 3.56
N ASN A 184 9.73 -17.25 4.07
CA ASN A 184 10.54 -16.02 4.10
C ASN A 184 10.83 -15.44 2.71
N ASP A 185 10.76 -16.25 1.65
CA ASP A 185 11.10 -15.86 0.29
C ASP A 185 9.94 -15.13 -0.43
N ASP A 186 8.96 -14.65 0.31
CA ASP A 186 7.75 -14.02 -0.26
C ASP A 186 6.97 -14.92 -1.23
N LYS A 187 7.22 -16.22 -1.20
CA LYS A 187 6.45 -17.16 -2.00
C LYS A 187 5.01 -17.18 -1.51
N VAL A 188 4.12 -16.83 -2.40
CA VAL A 188 2.69 -16.91 -2.17
C VAL A 188 2.27 -18.32 -2.51
N ASP A 189 1.82 -19.07 -1.51
CA ASP A 189 1.25 -20.39 -1.72
C ASP A 189 -0.25 -20.29 -1.96
N ASN A 190 -0.72 -20.92 -3.05
CA ASN A 190 -2.15 -21.05 -3.36
C ASN A 190 -2.85 -22.10 -2.48
N MET A 191 -2.06 -22.84 -1.69
CA MET A 191 -2.55 -23.97 -0.89
C MET A 191 -2.96 -23.56 0.53
N TRP A 192 -3.12 -22.28 0.78
CA TRP A 192 -3.72 -21.84 2.01
C TRP A 192 -5.15 -22.37 2.06
N THR A 193 -5.39 -23.32 2.93
CA THR A 193 -6.71 -23.91 3.04
C THR A 193 -7.71 -22.82 3.42
N ARG A 194 -8.92 -22.88 2.85
CA ARG A 194 -10.02 -21.97 3.23
C ARG A 194 -10.23 -21.89 4.75
N ALA A 195 -9.93 -22.95 5.47
CA ALA A 195 -10.02 -23.01 6.93
C ALA A 195 -8.97 -22.11 7.63
N ALA A 196 -7.72 -22.08 7.15
CA ALA A 196 -6.70 -21.19 7.70
C ALA A 196 -7.02 -19.72 7.38
N GLN A 197 -7.50 -19.44 6.18
CA GLN A 197 -7.98 -18.11 5.80
C GLN A 197 -9.16 -17.65 6.67
N ALA A 198 -10.08 -18.53 7.01
CA ALA A 198 -11.24 -18.19 7.83
C ALA A 198 -10.85 -17.69 9.22
N GLY A 199 -9.78 -18.22 9.81
CA GLY A 199 -9.29 -17.77 11.13
C GLY A 199 -8.75 -16.34 11.17
N LEU A 200 -8.40 -15.76 10.01
CA LEU A 200 -7.88 -14.40 9.90
C LEU A 200 -8.95 -13.40 9.44
N LYS A 201 -10.04 -13.91 8.92
CA LYS A 201 -11.15 -13.09 8.41
C LYS A 201 -12.06 -12.64 9.53
N LEU A 202 -12.20 -11.34 9.67
CA LEU A 202 -13.21 -10.75 10.54
C LEU A 202 -14.55 -10.65 9.81
N SER A 203 -15.64 -10.89 10.55
CA SER A 203 -17.01 -10.82 10.02
C SER A 203 -17.56 -9.41 9.96
N LYS A 204 -16.96 -8.48 10.68
CA LYS A 204 -17.33 -7.06 10.72
C LYS A 204 -16.08 -6.20 10.86
N PRO A 205 -16.12 -4.95 10.39
CA PRO A 205 -14.99 -4.05 10.54
C PRO A 205 -14.72 -3.77 12.02
N LEU A 206 -13.46 -3.52 12.30
CA LEU A 206 -13.02 -3.04 13.60
C LEU A 206 -13.40 -1.56 13.71
N ASP A 207 -13.83 -1.15 14.90
CA ASP A 207 -14.18 0.24 15.16
C ASP A 207 -12.93 1.03 15.55
N TYR A 208 -12.45 1.82 14.62
CA TYR A 208 -11.29 2.72 14.80
C TYR A 208 -11.68 4.19 14.68
N GLY A 209 -12.94 4.51 14.96
CA GLY A 209 -13.50 5.84 14.84
C GLY A 209 -14.27 6.05 13.53
N THR A 210 -14.88 7.20 13.41
CA THR A 210 -15.78 7.54 12.30
C THR A 210 -15.00 8.19 11.15
N VAL A 211 -14.93 7.49 10.03
CA VAL A 211 -14.49 8.06 8.74
C VAL A 211 -15.68 8.07 7.80
N THR A 212 -15.96 9.19 7.15
CA THR A 212 -16.94 9.24 6.08
C THR A 212 -16.56 8.24 5.00
N THR A 213 -17.32 7.17 4.88
CA THR A 213 -17.04 6.06 3.99
C THR A 213 -17.92 6.14 2.75
N HIS A 214 -17.30 6.01 1.59
CA HIS A 214 -17.96 5.98 0.27
C HIS A 214 -17.83 4.58 -0.34
N THR A 215 -18.60 4.26 -1.38
CA THR A 215 -18.26 3.11 -2.22
C THR A 215 -16.91 3.35 -2.89
N ALA A 216 -16.24 2.28 -3.30
CA ALA A 216 -14.90 2.42 -3.90
C ALA A 216 -14.91 3.31 -5.15
N GLU A 217 -15.96 3.25 -5.98
CA GLU A 217 -16.11 4.07 -7.19
C GLU A 217 -16.33 5.56 -6.86
N VAL A 218 -17.15 5.84 -5.84
CA VAL A 218 -17.34 7.21 -5.38
C VAL A 218 -16.06 7.76 -4.78
N ALA A 219 -15.35 6.93 -4.00
CA ALA A 219 -14.05 7.29 -3.44
C ALA A 219 -13.02 7.57 -4.55
N TYR A 220 -12.95 6.71 -5.58
CA TYR A 220 -12.09 6.94 -6.74
C TYR A 220 -12.32 8.33 -7.33
N ASN A 221 -13.56 8.68 -7.64
CA ASN A 221 -13.88 9.98 -8.22
C ASN A 221 -13.51 11.16 -7.31
N LYS A 222 -13.73 11.02 -6.00
CA LYS A 222 -13.34 12.04 -5.02
C LYS A 222 -11.83 12.17 -4.89
N VAL A 223 -11.12 11.06 -4.80
CA VAL A 223 -9.65 11.05 -4.72
C VAL A 223 -9.04 11.66 -5.97
N MET A 224 -9.52 11.30 -7.16
CA MET A 224 -9.08 11.91 -8.41
C MET A 224 -9.24 13.44 -8.44
N LYS A 225 -10.29 13.94 -7.79
CA LYS A 225 -10.57 15.38 -7.74
C LYS A 225 -9.78 16.10 -6.66
N TYR A 226 -9.67 15.52 -5.45
CA TYR A 226 -9.27 16.25 -4.25
C TYR A 226 -7.93 15.82 -3.66
N VAL A 227 -7.29 14.75 -4.14
CA VAL A 227 -6.02 14.27 -3.60
C VAL A 227 -4.86 15.22 -3.88
N GLY A 228 -3.93 15.30 -2.94
CA GLY A 228 -2.76 16.16 -3.05
C GLY A 228 -3.11 17.65 -2.93
N CYS A 229 -2.32 18.50 -3.56
CA CYS A 229 -2.54 19.94 -3.58
C CYS A 229 -3.62 20.32 -4.64
N CYS A 230 -4.86 19.90 -4.39
CA CYS A 230 -5.93 19.89 -5.40
C CYS A 230 -6.28 21.26 -5.98
N ASP A 231 -6.08 22.33 -5.23
CA ASP A 231 -6.35 23.70 -5.69
C ASP A 231 -5.24 24.24 -6.62
N TYR A 232 -4.04 23.68 -6.47
CA TYR A 232 -2.89 24.07 -7.30
C TYR A 232 -1.95 22.88 -7.51
N ARG A 233 -2.32 21.99 -8.42
CA ARG A 233 -1.46 20.87 -8.83
C ARG A 233 -0.37 21.34 -9.80
N ASP A 234 0.85 20.95 -9.52
CA ASP A 234 1.97 21.17 -10.44
C ASP A 234 1.91 20.21 -11.65
N LYS A 235 2.92 20.29 -12.52
CA LYS A 235 2.98 19.47 -13.74
C LYS A 235 3.09 17.97 -13.42
N VAL A 236 3.77 17.62 -12.33
CA VAL A 236 4.01 16.22 -11.95
C VAL A 236 2.73 15.61 -11.39
N ASP A 237 2.07 16.29 -10.46
CA ASP A 237 0.78 15.85 -9.92
C ASP A 237 -0.27 15.69 -11.03
N ASN A 238 -0.36 16.66 -11.93
CA ASN A 238 -1.27 16.59 -13.06
C ASN A 238 -0.95 15.42 -14.00
N LEU A 239 0.33 15.09 -14.20
CA LEU A 239 0.74 13.94 -14.99
C LEU A 239 0.32 12.64 -14.33
N VAL A 240 0.52 12.50 -13.02
CA VAL A 240 0.07 11.32 -12.25
C VAL A 240 -1.44 11.16 -12.36
N ILE A 241 -2.21 12.22 -12.14
CA ILE A 241 -3.67 12.17 -12.25
C ILE A 241 -4.12 11.78 -13.66
N LYS A 242 -3.45 12.30 -14.70
CA LYS A 242 -3.71 11.94 -16.09
C LYS A 242 -3.40 10.45 -16.34
N ASP A 243 -2.30 9.95 -15.83
CA ASP A 243 -1.93 8.53 -15.95
C ASP A 243 -2.96 7.63 -15.28
N VAL A 244 -3.36 7.94 -14.05
CA VAL A 244 -4.41 7.18 -13.36
C VAL A 244 -5.70 7.18 -14.16
N LYS A 245 -6.13 8.34 -14.68
CA LYS A 245 -7.36 8.47 -15.46
C LYS A 245 -7.32 7.63 -16.74
N ASN A 246 -6.23 7.70 -17.48
CA ASN A 246 -6.10 7.14 -18.82
C ASN A 246 -5.41 5.77 -18.85
N ARG A 247 -5.13 5.17 -17.70
CA ARG A 247 -4.34 3.94 -17.56
C ARG A 247 -2.96 4.08 -18.21
N GLY A 248 -2.35 5.25 -18.05
CA GLY A 248 -1.03 5.59 -18.59
C GLY A 248 0.11 5.18 -17.67
N ALA A 249 1.32 5.27 -18.20
CA ALA A 249 2.55 5.20 -17.43
C ALA A 249 3.57 6.12 -18.09
N SER A 250 3.40 7.41 -17.89
CA SER A 250 4.40 8.41 -18.29
C SER A 250 5.71 8.23 -17.51
N TYR A 251 5.67 7.39 -16.48
CA TYR A 251 6.77 6.95 -15.66
C TYR A 251 6.82 5.42 -15.63
N THR A 252 8.01 4.85 -15.79
CA THR A 252 8.26 3.41 -15.60
C THR A 252 9.02 3.19 -14.30
N ALA A 253 8.62 2.18 -13.51
CA ALA A 253 9.23 1.86 -12.21
C ALA A 253 10.76 1.63 -12.23
N SER A 254 11.32 1.40 -13.42
CA SER A 254 12.75 1.18 -13.67
C SER A 254 13.53 2.42 -14.10
N GLY A 255 12.89 3.59 -14.19
CA GLY A 255 13.53 4.80 -14.73
C GLY A 255 13.81 5.86 -13.68
N LEU A 256 14.67 6.79 -14.04
CA LEU A 256 14.79 8.06 -13.36
C LEU A 256 13.42 8.74 -13.38
N SER A 257 12.94 9.18 -12.22
CA SER A 257 11.69 9.92 -12.16
C SER A 257 11.75 11.14 -13.04
N LEU A 258 10.69 11.42 -13.78
CA LEU A 258 10.54 12.66 -14.55
C LEU A 258 10.71 13.93 -13.69
N ILE A 259 10.56 13.80 -12.37
CA ILE A 259 10.84 14.87 -11.40
C ILE A 259 12.28 15.36 -11.51
N HIS A 260 13.24 14.48 -11.77
CA HIS A 260 14.64 14.85 -11.94
C HIS A 260 14.95 15.48 -13.32
N ILE A 261 14.08 15.26 -14.29
CA ILE A 261 14.23 15.81 -15.64
C ILE A 261 13.56 17.18 -15.78
N SER A 262 12.54 17.44 -14.95
CA SER A 262 11.66 18.61 -15.07
C SER A 262 11.82 19.66 -13.97
N GLU A 263 12.68 19.43 -12.95
CA GLU A 263 13.01 20.54 -12.04
C GLU A 263 13.83 21.58 -12.80
N PRO A 264 13.30 22.79 -13.02
CA PRO A 264 14.15 23.86 -13.46
C PRO A 264 15.20 24.06 -12.39
N THR A 265 16.45 23.99 -12.77
CA THR A 265 17.57 24.45 -11.94
C THR A 265 17.20 25.87 -11.48
N ARG A 266 16.74 26.02 -10.25
CA ARG A 266 16.68 27.35 -9.65
C ARG A 266 18.12 27.78 -9.55
N LEU A 267 18.53 28.61 -10.50
CA LEU A 267 19.70 29.45 -10.33
C LEU A 267 19.43 30.25 -9.06
N LEU A 268 20.17 29.96 -8.02
CA LEU A 268 20.28 30.84 -6.85
C LEU A 268 20.94 32.10 -7.36
N SER A 269 20.15 33.13 -7.54
CA SER A 269 20.64 34.51 -7.66
C SER A 269 20.83 35.09 -6.30
#